data_96a4ec274a46241ea07deedff629eb08
#
_entry.id   96a4ec274a46241ea07deedff629eb08
#
_cell.length_a   1.000
_cell.length_b   1.000
_cell.length_c   1.000
_cell.angle_alpha   90.00
_cell.angle_beta   90.00
_cell.angle_gamma   90.00
#
_symmetry.space_group_name_H-M   'P 1'
#
loop_
_entity.id
_entity.type
_entity.pdbx_description
1 polymer ?
#
loop_
_entity_poly.entity_id
_entity_poly.type
_entity_poly.pdbx_seq_one_letter_code
_entity_poly.pdbx_strand_id
1 'polypeptide(L)'
;MLLHEHLDGVLRPRTIIELAKDTKYAGLPTDDPDALSQWFFRGANQGSLAKYLEGFAHTIAVMQTEEALQRVAYEQAEDLSRDGMVYFETRFAPVFHTQKGLTHQQIVSAVLKGLERGRKDFGVTSGLIICAMRNMNTSLEMAELAVDFRARGVVGFDLAGEEGGYPPKKHVEAFHYIQRENFNITIHAGEGYGKESIWQAIQYCGAHRIGHGTRLIEDIAVADGKAVKLGDLAQYVLDKRIPLEICLLSNVHTGATPSLAEHPFKVLYQEKFRVTLNTDNRLMSHTSMSQEFEAAAETFGLSLEDFERITINAMKSAFLPYNERLGFIYSTIKPGYASIRASAASK
;
A
#
# COMPACT_ATOMS: atom_id res chain seq x y z
N MET A 1 -1.83 -11.75 -2.03
CA MET A 1 -2.02 -10.57 -2.92
C MET A 1 -1.93 -9.32 -2.10
N LEU A 2 -1.07 -8.39 -2.48
CA LEU A 2 -0.86 -7.13 -1.76
C LEU A 2 -0.75 -5.99 -2.76
N LEU A 3 -1.51 -4.91 -2.60
CA LEU A 3 -1.56 -3.78 -3.54
C LEU A 3 -1.13 -2.45 -2.91
N HIS A 4 -0.95 -2.40 -1.58
CA HIS A 4 -0.61 -1.19 -0.86
C HIS A 4 0.43 -1.49 0.22
N GLU A 5 1.68 -1.26 -0.11
CA GLU A 5 2.81 -1.37 0.81
C GLU A 5 3.94 -0.42 0.38
N HIS A 6 4.49 0.35 1.34
CA HIS A 6 5.58 1.28 1.08
C HIS A 6 6.93 0.61 1.28
N LEU A 7 7.82 0.72 0.28
CA LEU A 7 9.17 0.15 0.32
C LEU A 7 10.00 0.67 1.49
N ASP A 8 9.88 1.96 1.79
CA ASP A 8 10.57 2.62 2.90
C ASP A 8 9.91 2.38 4.26
N GLY A 9 8.76 1.68 4.29
CA GLY A 9 8.05 1.24 5.49
C GLY A 9 8.18 -0.25 5.83
N VAL A 10 9.04 -1.01 5.12
CA VAL A 10 9.12 -2.48 5.29
C VAL A 10 10.49 -3.02 5.70
N LEU A 11 11.46 -2.15 5.97
CA LEU A 11 12.83 -2.57 6.29
C LEU A 11 12.83 -3.48 7.52
N ARG A 12 13.63 -4.54 7.44
CA ARG A 12 13.93 -5.36 8.62
C ARG A 12 14.76 -4.52 9.62
N PRO A 13 14.47 -4.54 10.92
CA PRO A 13 15.24 -3.79 11.92
C PRO A 13 16.75 -4.05 11.85
N ARG A 14 17.15 -5.33 11.63
CA ARG A 14 18.56 -5.69 11.43
C ARG A 14 19.18 -4.99 10.22
N THR A 15 18.45 -4.93 9.10
CA THR A 15 18.91 -4.26 7.87
C THR A 15 19.08 -2.76 8.09
N ILE A 16 18.17 -2.12 8.83
CA ILE A 16 18.32 -0.70 9.19
C ILE A 16 19.63 -0.47 9.96
N ILE A 17 19.92 -1.32 10.96
CA ILE A 17 21.14 -1.21 11.78
C ILE A 17 22.40 -1.42 10.94
N GLU A 18 22.41 -2.42 10.06
CA GLU A 18 23.54 -2.69 9.17
C GLU A 18 23.76 -1.54 8.19
N LEU A 19 22.72 -1.07 7.51
CA LEU A 19 22.79 0.08 6.60
C LEU A 19 23.18 1.38 7.32
N ALA A 20 22.76 1.58 8.57
CA ALA A 20 23.17 2.72 9.38
C ALA A 20 24.67 2.72 9.65
N LYS A 21 25.26 1.55 9.93
CA LYS A 21 26.71 1.38 10.09
C LYS A 21 27.46 1.68 8.78
N ASP A 22 26.99 1.11 7.66
CA ASP A 22 27.60 1.31 6.33
C ASP A 22 27.56 2.79 5.89
N THR A 23 26.45 3.47 6.18
CA THR A 23 26.25 4.88 5.82
C THR A 23 26.75 5.86 6.87
N LYS A 24 27.24 5.38 8.01
CA LYS A 24 27.66 6.17 9.21
C LYS A 24 26.52 7.04 9.75
N TYR A 25 25.29 6.55 9.66
CA TYR A 25 24.13 7.22 10.22
C TYR A 25 24.04 6.95 11.73
N ALA A 26 24.18 7.99 12.53
CA ALA A 26 24.21 7.90 14.00
C ALA A 26 22.85 8.22 14.66
N GLY A 27 21.79 8.42 13.87
CA GLY A 27 20.47 8.86 14.39
C GLY A 27 19.58 7.76 14.92
N LEU A 28 19.97 6.47 14.87
CA LEU A 28 19.10 5.38 15.37
C LEU A 28 18.97 5.45 16.90
N PRO A 29 17.77 5.16 17.44
CA PRO A 29 17.52 5.18 18.88
C PRO A 29 18.20 4.01 19.63
N THR A 30 18.51 2.92 18.91
CA THR A 30 19.14 1.70 19.45
C THR A 30 19.79 0.89 18.32
N ASP A 31 20.78 0.06 18.65
CA ASP A 31 21.41 -0.93 17.77
C ASP A 31 20.98 -2.39 18.07
N ASP A 32 19.99 -2.58 18.92
CA ASP A 32 19.31 -3.84 19.15
C ASP A 32 18.09 -3.98 18.23
N PRO A 33 17.99 -5.04 17.39
CA PRO A 33 16.92 -5.18 16.42
C PRO A 33 15.51 -5.26 17.01
N ASP A 34 15.35 -5.95 18.15
CA ASP A 34 14.04 -6.12 18.77
C ASP A 34 13.58 -4.83 19.44
N ALA A 35 14.49 -4.13 20.14
CA ALA A 35 14.23 -2.82 20.70
C ALA A 35 13.91 -1.79 19.60
N LEU A 36 14.59 -1.85 18.45
CA LEU A 36 14.33 -0.96 17.31
C LEU A 36 12.94 -1.24 16.70
N SER A 37 12.57 -2.49 16.52
CA SER A 37 11.22 -2.88 16.07
C SER A 37 10.13 -2.30 16.99
N GLN A 38 10.30 -2.47 18.30
CA GLN A 38 9.37 -1.94 19.28
C GLN A 38 9.33 -0.40 19.33
N TRP A 39 10.46 0.24 19.02
CA TRP A 39 10.52 1.70 18.94
C TRP A 39 9.68 2.22 17.76
N PHE A 40 9.83 1.63 16.57
CA PHE A 40 9.03 1.98 15.40
C PHE A 40 7.53 1.79 15.66
N PHE A 41 7.15 0.62 16.18
CA PHE A 41 5.76 0.31 16.46
C PHE A 41 5.14 1.29 17.47
N ARG A 42 5.81 1.56 18.60
CA ARG A 42 5.32 2.52 19.60
C ARG A 42 5.22 3.93 19.09
N GLY A 43 6.16 4.35 18.25
CA GLY A 43 6.14 5.65 17.58
C GLY A 43 4.97 5.80 16.61
N ALA A 44 4.69 4.76 15.85
CA ALA A 44 3.61 4.74 14.88
C ALA A 44 2.21 4.58 15.51
N ASN A 45 2.07 3.80 16.57
CA ASN A 45 0.78 3.50 17.20
C ASN A 45 0.34 4.58 18.20
N GLN A 46 0.04 5.79 17.71
CA GLN A 46 -0.35 6.94 18.54
C GLN A 46 -1.64 7.64 18.08
N GLY A 47 -2.40 7.02 17.18
CA GLY A 47 -3.66 7.59 16.68
C GLY A 47 -3.46 8.88 15.89
N SER A 48 -2.33 9.04 15.20
CA SER A 48 -1.98 10.24 14.44
C SER A 48 -1.13 9.90 13.22
N LEU A 49 -1.62 10.23 12.02
CA LEU A 49 -0.87 10.05 10.78
C LEU A 49 0.47 10.81 10.81
N ALA A 50 0.49 12.04 11.31
CA ALA A 50 1.72 12.82 11.40
C ALA A 50 2.79 12.11 12.25
N LYS A 51 2.44 11.56 13.41
CA LYS A 51 3.34 10.79 14.27
C LYS A 51 3.74 9.46 13.63
N TYR A 52 2.82 8.80 12.93
CA TYR A 52 3.10 7.58 12.18
C TYR A 52 4.22 7.79 11.16
N LEU A 53 4.23 8.96 10.51
CA LEU A 53 5.23 9.31 9.49
C LEU A 53 6.61 9.70 10.06
N GLU A 54 6.74 10.01 11.36
CA GLU A 54 8.04 10.41 11.95
C GLU A 54 9.11 9.32 11.84
N GLY A 55 8.73 8.04 11.97
CA GLY A 55 9.64 6.90 11.87
C GLY A 55 10.37 6.80 10.52
N PHE A 56 9.77 7.27 9.44
CA PHE A 56 10.35 7.22 8.10
C PHE A 56 11.66 8.02 7.97
N ALA A 57 11.91 8.99 8.84
CA ALA A 57 13.17 9.72 8.84
C ALA A 57 14.39 8.78 8.97
N HIS A 58 14.29 7.69 9.74
CA HIS A 58 15.37 6.72 9.93
C HIS A 58 15.49 5.76 8.74
N THR A 59 14.39 5.24 8.21
CA THR A 59 14.41 4.32 7.08
C THR A 59 14.90 5.02 5.81
N ILE A 60 14.41 6.22 5.55
CA ILE A 60 14.88 7.06 4.43
C ILE A 60 16.37 7.40 4.57
N ALA A 61 16.85 7.75 5.77
CA ALA A 61 18.26 8.12 5.97
C ALA A 61 19.24 6.99 5.61
N VAL A 62 18.85 5.74 5.77
CA VAL A 62 19.71 4.59 5.44
C VAL A 62 19.54 4.08 3.99
N MET A 63 18.50 4.54 3.27
CA MET A 63 18.21 4.15 1.89
C MET A 63 18.72 5.17 0.86
N GLN A 64 19.98 5.62 1.00
CA GLN A 64 20.56 6.71 0.19
C GLN A 64 21.61 6.23 -0.82
N THR A 65 21.72 4.91 -1.06
CA THR A 65 22.64 4.32 -2.06
C THR A 65 21.92 3.29 -2.91
N GLU A 66 22.44 3.02 -4.12
CA GLU A 66 21.85 2.00 -5.00
C GLU A 66 21.82 0.62 -4.33
N GLU A 67 22.87 0.26 -3.59
CA GLU A 67 22.99 -1.02 -2.90
C GLU A 67 21.93 -1.16 -1.80
N ALA A 68 21.71 -0.10 -1.01
CA ALA A 68 20.68 -0.10 0.03
C ALA A 68 19.28 -0.25 -0.56
N LEU A 69 18.96 0.51 -1.61
CA LEU A 69 17.68 0.43 -2.32
C LEU A 69 17.43 -0.96 -2.94
N GLN A 70 18.45 -1.53 -3.59
CA GLN A 70 18.38 -2.88 -4.15
C GLN A 70 18.15 -3.93 -3.04
N ARG A 71 18.88 -3.80 -1.93
CA ARG A 71 18.78 -4.72 -0.80
C ARG A 71 17.39 -4.71 -0.19
N VAL A 72 16.86 -3.52 0.11
CA VAL A 72 15.53 -3.38 0.73
C VAL A 72 14.44 -3.97 -0.19
N ALA A 73 14.48 -3.67 -1.48
CA ALA A 73 13.54 -4.21 -2.45
C ALA A 73 13.63 -5.73 -2.60
N TYR A 74 14.84 -6.29 -2.55
CA TYR A 74 15.06 -7.73 -2.57
C TYR A 74 14.54 -8.41 -1.31
N GLU A 75 14.83 -7.86 -0.12
CA GLU A 75 14.35 -8.38 1.17
C GLU A 75 12.83 -8.27 1.29
N GLN A 76 12.20 -7.23 0.75
CA GLN A 76 10.73 -7.14 0.67
C GLN A 76 10.14 -8.29 -0.14
N ALA A 77 10.71 -8.60 -1.31
CA ALA A 77 10.25 -9.72 -2.13
C ALA A 77 10.42 -11.07 -1.42
N GLU A 78 11.53 -11.27 -0.69
CA GLU A 78 11.77 -12.47 0.13
C GLU A 78 10.72 -12.62 1.22
N ASP A 79 10.47 -11.55 2.00
CA ASP A 79 9.52 -11.58 3.11
C ASP A 79 8.09 -11.84 2.63
N LEU A 80 7.67 -11.18 1.55
CA LEU A 80 6.34 -11.35 0.97
C LEU A 80 6.15 -12.73 0.34
N SER A 81 7.19 -13.30 -0.28
CA SER A 81 7.15 -14.68 -0.76
C SER A 81 6.97 -15.67 0.39
N ARG A 82 7.69 -15.48 1.51
CA ARG A 82 7.55 -16.31 2.73
C ARG A 82 6.17 -16.16 3.37
N ASP A 83 5.56 -15.00 3.28
CA ASP A 83 4.18 -14.72 3.74
C ASP A 83 3.11 -15.17 2.71
N GLY A 84 3.49 -15.95 1.69
CA GLY A 84 2.58 -16.56 0.73
C GLY A 84 2.05 -15.63 -0.37
N MET A 85 2.67 -14.48 -0.58
CA MET A 85 2.26 -13.58 -1.67
C MET A 85 2.72 -14.12 -3.02
N VAL A 86 1.82 -14.12 -4.00
CA VAL A 86 2.09 -14.51 -5.39
C VAL A 86 2.31 -13.30 -6.29
N TYR A 87 1.76 -12.16 -5.88
CA TYR A 87 1.92 -10.86 -6.53
C TYR A 87 1.80 -9.74 -5.50
N PHE A 88 2.61 -8.69 -5.65
CA PHE A 88 2.49 -7.48 -4.86
C PHE A 88 2.82 -6.22 -5.66
N GLU A 89 2.28 -5.09 -5.23
CA GLU A 89 2.68 -3.76 -5.68
C GLU A 89 3.30 -3.01 -4.51
N THR A 90 4.54 -2.59 -4.68
CA THR A 90 5.24 -1.74 -3.71
C THR A 90 5.29 -0.31 -4.21
N ARG A 91 5.31 0.64 -3.30
CA ARG A 91 5.36 2.08 -3.61
C ARG A 91 6.39 2.81 -2.77
N PHE A 92 6.93 3.88 -3.29
CA PHE A 92 7.84 4.78 -2.56
C PHE A 92 7.99 6.12 -3.28
N ALA A 93 8.54 7.12 -2.58
CA ALA A 93 8.80 8.45 -3.12
C ALA A 93 10.28 8.64 -3.45
N PRO A 94 10.72 8.57 -4.72
CA PRO A 94 12.14 8.70 -5.11
C PRO A 94 12.79 10.00 -4.63
N VAL A 95 12.01 11.07 -4.49
CA VAL A 95 12.49 12.39 -4.04
C VAL A 95 13.19 12.36 -2.66
N PHE A 96 12.89 11.38 -1.83
CA PHE A 96 13.50 11.25 -0.50
C PHE A 96 14.87 10.57 -0.50
N HIS A 97 15.30 9.98 -1.59
CA HIS A 97 16.52 9.16 -1.67
C HIS A 97 17.66 9.82 -2.45
N THR A 98 17.61 11.15 -2.63
CA THR A 98 18.58 11.95 -3.40
C THR A 98 19.68 12.58 -2.55
N GLN A 99 19.67 12.42 -1.23
CA GLN A 99 20.55 13.14 -0.29
C GLN A 99 22.06 12.86 -0.50
N LYS A 100 22.40 11.71 -1.10
CA LYS A 100 23.79 11.35 -1.46
C LYS A 100 24.08 11.49 -2.96
N GLY A 101 23.25 12.25 -3.68
CA GLY A 101 23.51 12.63 -5.07
C GLY A 101 23.00 11.64 -6.13
N LEU A 102 22.21 10.63 -5.76
CA LEU A 102 21.54 9.78 -6.73
C LEU A 102 20.48 10.58 -7.51
N THR A 103 20.41 10.34 -8.81
CA THR A 103 19.30 10.82 -9.63
C THR A 103 18.05 9.97 -9.40
N HIS A 104 16.87 10.50 -9.68
CA HIS A 104 15.61 9.75 -9.57
C HIS A 104 15.62 8.49 -10.44
N GLN A 105 16.24 8.54 -11.63
CA GLN A 105 16.40 7.41 -12.54
C GLN A 105 17.29 6.30 -11.95
N GLN A 106 18.38 6.65 -11.27
CA GLN A 106 19.25 5.69 -10.58
C GLN A 106 18.49 5.03 -9.42
N ILE A 107 17.77 5.81 -8.64
CA ILE A 107 16.96 5.34 -7.50
C ILE A 107 15.92 4.30 -7.96
N VAL A 108 15.09 4.64 -8.96
CA VAL A 108 14.07 3.73 -9.48
C VAL A 108 14.70 2.48 -10.11
N SER A 109 15.82 2.65 -10.86
CA SER A 109 16.54 1.52 -11.44
C SER A 109 17.10 0.57 -10.38
N ALA A 110 17.60 1.09 -9.27
CA ALA A 110 18.11 0.28 -8.16
C ALA A 110 17.01 -0.55 -7.52
N VAL A 111 15.85 0.05 -7.22
CA VAL A 111 14.69 -0.66 -6.67
C VAL A 111 14.23 -1.77 -7.62
N LEU A 112 14.06 -1.48 -8.90
CA LEU A 112 13.64 -2.46 -9.91
C LEU A 112 14.62 -3.63 -10.04
N LYS A 113 15.94 -3.39 -9.94
CA LYS A 113 16.95 -4.47 -9.91
C LYS A 113 16.76 -5.39 -8.69
N GLY A 114 16.46 -4.81 -7.51
CA GLY A 114 16.18 -5.58 -6.29
C GLY A 114 14.92 -6.44 -6.44
N LEU A 115 13.83 -5.86 -6.94
CA LEU A 115 12.57 -6.58 -7.20
C LEU A 115 12.75 -7.70 -8.23
N GLU A 116 13.44 -7.44 -9.34
CA GLU A 116 13.69 -8.46 -10.38
C GLU A 116 14.55 -9.61 -9.86
N ARG A 117 15.56 -9.32 -9.02
CA ARG A 117 16.34 -10.36 -8.34
C ARG A 117 15.44 -11.18 -7.41
N GLY A 118 14.61 -10.52 -6.59
CA GLY A 118 13.64 -11.20 -5.72
C GLY A 118 12.66 -12.07 -6.50
N ARG A 119 12.17 -11.60 -7.65
CA ARG A 119 11.32 -12.40 -8.55
C ARG A 119 12.02 -13.68 -9.02
N LYS A 120 13.30 -13.60 -9.38
CA LYS A 120 14.07 -14.77 -9.84
C LYS A 120 14.31 -15.78 -8.72
N ASP A 121 14.66 -15.29 -7.54
CA ASP A 121 15.09 -16.14 -6.43
C ASP A 121 13.89 -16.75 -5.65
N PHE A 122 12.75 -16.01 -5.57
CA PHE A 122 11.61 -16.41 -4.74
C PHE A 122 10.32 -16.69 -5.53
N GLY A 123 10.28 -16.41 -6.83
CA GLY A 123 9.11 -16.67 -7.68
C GLY A 123 7.93 -15.73 -7.47
N VAL A 124 8.06 -14.65 -6.69
CA VAL A 124 7.00 -13.67 -6.47
C VAL A 124 7.05 -12.55 -7.51
N THR A 125 5.93 -12.29 -8.17
CA THR A 125 5.83 -11.20 -9.15
C THR A 125 5.50 -9.88 -8.46
N SER A 126 6.09 -8.78 -8.93
CA SER A 126 5.89 -7.45 -8.35
C SER A 126 5.70 -6.36 -9.39
N GLY A 127 5.02 -5.28 -9.00
CA GLY A 127 4.97 -3.99 -9.69
C GLY A 127 5.47 -2.87 -8.80
N LEU A 128 6.12 -1.85 -9.38
CA LEU A 128 6.54 -0.66 -8.65
C LEU A 128 5.59 0.51 -8.94
N ILE A 129 5.19 1.24 -7.92
CA ILE A 129 4.40 2.47 -8.03
C ILE A 129 5.27 3.65 -7.55
N ILE A 130 5.31 4.72 -8.32
CA ILE A 130 6.03 5.94 -7.94
C ILE A 130 5.07 6.87 -7.19
N CYS A 131 5.47 7.29 -5.98
CA CYS A 131 4.74 8.27 -5.19
C CYS A 131 5.24 9.69 -5.44
N ALA A 132 4.31 10.61 -5.67
CA ALA A 132 4.52 12.02 -5.41
C ALA A 132 4.08 12.34 -3.97
N MET A 133 4.70 13.39 -3.38
CA MET A 133 4.38 13.82 -2.02
C MET A 133 3.48 15.05 -2.04
N ARG A 134 2.40 15.01 -1.24
CA ARG A 134 1.35 16.05 -1.21
C ARG A 134 1.85 17.44 -0.84
N ASN A 135 2.89 17.51 -0.01
CA ASN A 135 3.50 18.74 0.49
C ASN A 135 4.66 19.26 -0.39
N MET A 136 4.90 18.63 -1.56
CA MET A 136 5.98 18.98 -2.48
C MET A 136 5.43 19.42 -3.85
N ASN A 137 6.22 20.16 -4.62
CA ASN A 137 5.85 20.64 -5.95
C ASN A 137 6.48 19.79 -7.08
N THR A 138 6.89 18.56 -6.78
CA THR A 138 7.59 17.66 -7.70
C THR A 138 6.66 16.63 -8.36
N SER A 139 5.35 16.77 -8.21
CA SER A 139 4.40 15.74 -8.66
C SER A 139 4.43 15.49 -10.17
N LEU A 140 4.61 16.52 -10.99
CA LEU A 140 4.71 16.37 -12.44
C LEU A 140 6.00 15.62 -12.82
N GLU A 141 7.14 15.98 -12.23
CA GLU A 141 8.41 15.30 -12.44
C GLU A 141 8.34 13.80 -12.05
N MET A 142 7.68 13.48 -10.93
CA MET A 142 7.48 12.09 -10.51
C MET A 142 6.50 11.34 -11.43
N ALA A 143 5.53 12.03 -12.00
CA ALA A 143 4.61 11.45 -12.98
C ALA A 143 5.33 11.11 -14.29
N GLU A 144 6.16 12.02 -14.79
CA GLU A 144 7.01 11.79 -15.97
C GLU A 144 7.96 10.62 -15.74
N LEU A 145 8.64 10.59 -14.60
CA LEU A 145 9.51 9.47 -14.18
C LEU A 145 8.76 8.13 -14.18
N ALA A 146 7.54 8.09 -13.64
CA ALA A 146 6.74 6.87 -13.60
C ALA A 146 6.44 6.33 -15.01
N VAL A 147 6.07 7.20 -15.92
CA VAL A 147 5.78 6.85 -17.31
C VAL A 147 7.04 6.40 -18.06
N ASP A 148 8.18 7.05 -17.87
CA ASP A 148 9.47 6.70 -18.47
C ASP A 148 9.93 5.28 -18.09
N PHE A 149 9.55 4.82 -16.90
CA PHE A 149 9.87 3.49 -16.40
C PHE A 149 8.77 2.44 -16.62
N ARG A 150 7.67 2.78 -17.31
CA ARG A 150 6.56 1.85 -17.62
C ARG A 150 7.03 0.51 -18.18
N ALA A 151 7.89 0.54 -19.18
CA ALA A 151 8.40 -0.68 -19.84
C ALA A 151 9.41 -1.47 -18.97
N ARG A 152 9.80 -0.94 -17.82
CA ARG A 152 10.80 -1.52 -16.92
C ARG A 152 10.24 -2.04 -15.60
N GLY A 153 8.92 -1.97 -15.39
CA GLY A 153 8.27 -2.53 -14.21
C GLY A 153 7.61 -1.52 -13.26
N VAL A 154 7.60 -0.22 -13.63
CA VAL A 154 6.73 0.75 -12.96
C VAL A 154 5.32 0.59 -13.53
N VAL A 155 4.35 0.31 -12.65
CA VAL A 155 3.00 -0.05 -13.04
C VAL A 155 1.95 1.02 -12.72
N GLY A 156 2.31 2.04 -11.94
CA GLY A 156 1.37 3.08 -11.52
C GLY A 156 2.03 4.29 -10.88
N PHE A 157 1.19 5.28 -10.60
CA PHE A 157 1.52 6.54 -9.95
C PHE A 157 0.59 6.79 -8.76
N ASP A 158 1.13 7.33 -7.66
CA ASP A 158 0.43 7.56 -6.41
C ASP A 158 0.68 8.97 -5.88
N LEU A 159 -0.18 9.44 -4.99
CA LEU A 159 -0.03 10.65 -4.21
C LEU A 159 -0.12 10.29 -2.72
N ALA A 160 0.97 10.46 -1.98
CA ALA A 160 1.10 10.07 -0.59
C ALA A 160 1.47 11.24 0.33
N GLY A 161 1.52 10.98 1.64
CA GLY A 161 1.84 11.96 2.67
C GLY A 161 0.61 12.49 3.39
N GLU A 162 0.82 13.45 4.30
CA GLU A 162 -0.25 14.02 5.14
C GLU A 162 -1.37 14.64 4.29
N GLU A 163 -2.62 14.22 4.53
CA GLU A 163 -3.77 14.70 3.76
C GLU A 163 -4.24 16.11 4.18
N GLY A 164 -4.12 16.43 5.48
CA GLY A 164 -4.58 17.68 6.05
C GLY A 164 -3.90 18.90 5.41
N GLY A 165 -4.67 19.79 4.78
CA GLY A 165 -4.13 20.98 4.10
C GLY A 165 -3.51 20.76 2.73
N TYR A 166 -3.38 19.48 2.27
CA TYR A 166 -2.75 19.11 1.00
C TYR A 166 -3.71 18.31 0.09
N PRO A 167 -4.78 18.94 -0.43
CA PRO A 167 -5.80 18.24 -1.21
C PRO A 167 -5.26 17.76 -2.56
N PRO A 168 -5.75 16.61 -3.08
CA PRO A 168 -5.30 16.02 -4.36
C PRO A 168 -5.36 16.99 -5.55
N LYS A 169 -6.34 17.88 -5.59
CA LYS A 169 -6.52 18.86 -6.67
C LYS A 169 -5.33 19.81 -6.90
N LYS A 170 -4.44 19.96 -5.90
CA LYS A 170 -3.21 20.75 -6.08
C LYS A 170 -2.22 20.10 -7.05
N HIS A 171 -2.38 18.80 -7.33
CA HIS A 171 -1.50 18.00 -8.19
C HIS A 171 -2.15 17.61 -9.52
N VAL A 172 -3.24 18.26 -9.90
CA VAL A 172 -4.06 17.92 -11.07
C VAL A 172 -3.26 17.85 -12.37
N GLU A 173 -2.24 18.68 -12.53
CA GLU A 173 -1.39 18.70 -13.72
C GLU A 173 -0.67 17.37 -13.92
N ALA A 174 -0.07 16.84 -12.86
CA ALA A 174 0.59 15.52 -12.86
C ALA A 174 -0.41 14.41 -13.21
N PHE A 175 -1.61 14.42 -12.63
CA PHE A 175 -2.62 13.42 -12.90
C PHE A 175 -3.19 13.50 -14.30
N HIS A 176 -3.39 14.71 -14.86
CA HIS A 176 -3.78 14.88 -16.24
C HIS A 176 -2.70 14.40 -17.23
N TYR A 177 -1.42 14.55 -16.86
CA TYR A 177 -0.33 13.95 -17.62
C TYR A 177 -0.44 12.41 -17.61
N ILE A 178 -0.54 11.78 -16.43
CA ILE A 178 -0.70 10.33 -16.26
C ILE A 178 -1.92 9.78 -17.04
N GLN A 179 -3.05 10.49 -17.00
CA GLN A 179 -4.26 10.11 -17.75
C GLN A 179 -4.04 10.14 -19.27
N ARG A 180 -3.38 11.18 -19.80
CA ARG A 180 -3.06 11.29 -21.24
C ARG A 180 -2.09 10.19 -21.71
N GLU A 181 -1.23 9.73 -20.80
CA GLU A 181 -0.30 8.62 -21.05
C GLU A 181 -0.96 7.23 -20.89
N ASN A 182 -2.25 7.16 -20.57
CA ASN A 182 -2.99 5.92 -20.29
C ASN A 182 -2.29 5.08 -19.21
N PHE A 183 -1.81 5.72 -18.15
CA PHE A 183 -1.11 5.06 -17.08
C PHE A 183 -1.97 4.94 -15.81
N ASN A 184 -1.63 4.01 -14.92
CA ASN A 184 -2.48 3.69 -13.78
C ASN A 184 -2.30 4.68 -12.62
N ILE A 185 -3.39 4.97 -11.90
CA ILE A 185 -3.44 5.92 -10.79
C ILE A 185 -4.03 5.24 -9.56
N THR A 186 -3.31 5.31 -8.44
CA THR A 186 -3.86 5.14 -7.09
C THR A 186 -3.59 6.41 -6.30
N ILE A 187 -4.40 6.72 -5.29
CA ILE A 187 -4.21 7.93 -4.46
C ILE A 187 -4.60 7.59 -3.03
N HIS A 188 -3.72 7.88 -2.07
CA HIS A 188 -4.08 7.89 -0.65
C HIS A 188 -5.19 8.93 -0.46
N ALA A 189 -6.35 8.55 0.00
CA ALA A 189 -7.44 9.47 0.24
C ALA A 189 -8.44 8.91 1.25
N GLY A 190 -8.91 9.74 2.17
CA GLY A 190 -9.85 9.33 3.20
C GLY A 190 -9.20 8.48 4.30
N GLU A 191 -7.96 8.75 4.64
CA GLU A 191 -7.26 8.26 5.82
C GLU A 191 -7.18 9.37 6.87
N GLY A 192 -6.36 10.39 6.63
CA GLY A 192 -6.14 11.53 7.51
C GLY A 192 -7.12 12.69 7.28
N TYR A 193 -7.96 12.64 6.24
CA TYR A 193 -8.96 13.65 5.90
C TYR A 193 -10.27 13.01 5.46
N GLY A 194 -11.36 13.78 5.42
CA GLY A 194 -12.71 13.28 5.15
C GLY A 194 -12.97 12.80 3.71
N LYS A 195 -14.22 12.40 3.44
CA LYS A 195 -14.70 11.92 2.13
C LYS A 195 -14.41 12.88 0.96
N GLU A 196 -14.22 14.16 1.24
CA GLU A 196 -13.86 15.17 0.25
C GLU A 196 -12.52 14.87 -0.44
N SER A 197 -11.55 14.31 0.28
CA SER A 197 -10.28 13.87 -0.31
C SER A 197 -10.50 12.74 -1.32
N ILE A 198 -11.37 11.77 -0.99
CA ILE A 198 -11.75 10.68 -1.89
C ILE A 198 -12.43 11.23 -3.14
N TRP A 199 -13.39 12.16 -2.97
CA TRP A 199 -14.07 12.80 -4.07
C TRP A 199 -13.09 13.50 -5.02
N GLN A 200 -12.13 14.29 -4.47
CA GLN A 200 -11.11 14.96 -5.28
C GLN A 200 -10.18 14.00 -6.00
N ALA A 201 -9.75 12.92 -5.32
CA ALA A 201 -8.92 11.89 -5.93
C ALA A 201 -9.60 11.26 -7.16
N ILE A 202 -10.91 11.05 -7.10
CA ILE A 202 -11.69 10.47 -8.20
C ILE A 202 -11.99 11.51 -9.26
N GLN A 203 -12.60 12.65 -8.90
CA GLN A 203 -13.20 13.56 -9.85
C GLN A 203 -12.19 14.51 -10.51
N TYR A 204 -11.15 14.94 -9.79
CA TYR A 204 -10.10 15.78 -10.36
C TYR A 204 -8.90 14.99 -10.88
N CYS A 205 -8.50 13.92 -10.16
CA CYS A 205 -7.26 13.22 -10.44
C CYS A 205 -7.47 11.89 -11.17
N GLY A 206 -8.72 11.41 -11.33
CA GLY A 206 -9.03 10.20 -12.08
C GLY A 206 -8.49 8.92 -11.46
N ALA A 207 -8.49 8.82 -10.13
CA ALA A 207 -7.97 7.66 -9.42
C ALA A 207 -8.70 6.37 -9.84
N HIS A 208 -7.93 5.36 -10.23
CA HIS A 208 -8.44 4.03 -10.54
C HIS A 208 -8.66 3.20 -9.27
N ARG A 209 -7.87 3.47 -8.21
CA ARG A 209 -7.99 2.90 -6.87
C ARG A 209 -7.80 4.00 -5.82
N ILE A 210 -8.33 3.77 -4.63
CA ILE A 210 -8.17 4.67 -3.49
C ILE A 210 -7.38 3.95 -2.39
N GLY A 211 -6.22 4.52 -2.03
CA GLY A 211 -5.47 4.10 -0.85
C GLY A 211 -6.30 4.41 0.40
N HIS A 212 -6.47 3.44 1.27
CA HIS A 212 -7.33 3.43 2.45
C HIS A 212 -8.82 3.60 2.13
N GLY A 213 -9.29 4.82 1.91
CA GLY A 213 -10.70 5.09 1.63
C GLY A 213 -11.65 4.90 2.82
N THR A 214 -11.14 4.83 4.05
CA THR A 214 -11.92 4.56 5.27
C THR A 214 -13.00 5.60 5.50
N ARG A 215 -12.72 6.87 5.19
CA ARG A 215 -13.69 7.98 5.33
C ARG A 215 -14.83 7.97 4.31
N LEU A 216 -14.88 6.99 3.40
CA LEU A 216 -16.05 6.80 2.56
C LEU A 216 -17.30 6.52 3.40
N ILE A 217 -17.12 5.96 4.60
CA ILE A 217 -18.21 5.73 5.57
C ILE A 217 -18.98 7.01 5.94
N GLU A 218 -18.36 8.19 5.84
CA GLU A 218 -19.01 9.49 6.08
C GLU A 218 -20.11 9.82 5.06
N ASP A 219 -20.11 9.09 3.93
CA ASP A 219 -21.15 9.20 2.90
C ASP A 219 -22.16 8.04 2.94
N ILE A 220 -22.17 7.27 4.02
CA ILE A 220 -23.04 6.11 4.21
C ILE A 220 -23.80 6.29 5.53
N ALA A 221 -25.12 6.36 5.46
CA ALA A 221 -25.94 6.29 6.67
C ALA A 221 -25.95 4.84 7.20
N VAL A 222 -25.53 4.65 8.45
CA VAL A 222 -25.42 3.34 9.09
C VAL A 222 -26.36 3.27 10.28
N ALA A 223 -27.13 2.19 10.40
CA ALA A 223 -27.92 1.84 11.58
C ALA A 223 -27.71 0.35 11.91
N ASP A 224 -27.51 0.04 13.19
CA ASP A 224 -27.26 -1.33 13.68
C ASP A 224 -26.13 -2.05 12.92
N GLY A 225 -25.06 -1.32 12.59
CA GLY A 225 -23.91 -1.86 11.86
C GLY A 225 -24.14 -2.19 10.40
N LYS A 226 -25.25 -1.74 9.79
CA LYS A 226 -25.61 -1.95 8.39
C LYS A 226 -25.85 -0.62 7.70
N ALA A 227 -25.49 -0.55 6.42
CA ALA A 227 -25.85 0.60 5.61
C ALA A 227 -27.36 0.65 5.39
N VAL A 228 -27.96 1.81 5.62
CA VAL A 228 -29.38 2.07 5.34
C VAL A 228 -29.57 2.98 4.13
N LYS A 229 -28.54 3.76 3.79
CA LYS A 229 -28.54 4.64 2.62
C LYS A 229 -27.10 4.97 2.20
N LEU A 230 -26.81 4.86 0.94
CA LEU A 230 -25.57 5.39 0.35
C LEU A 230 -25.80 6.83 -0.11
N GLY A 231 -24.79 7.69 0.13
CA GLY A 231 -24.71 8.99 -0.50
C GLY A 231 -24.17 8.89 -1.94
N ASP A 232 -24.12 10.00 -2.63
CA ASP A 232 -23.80 10.04 -4.06
C ASP A 232 -22.36 9.58 -4.35
N LEU A 233 -21.40 9.91 -3.50
CA LEU A 233 -20.01 9.46 -3.65
C LEU A 233 -19.88 7.96 -3.41
N ALA A 234 -20.47 7.46 -2.31
CA ALA A 234 -20.44 6.03 -1.98
C ALA A 234 -21.12 5.21 -3.08
N GLN A 235 -22.29 5.66 -3.58
CA GLN A 235 -22.96 5.01 -4.69
C GLN A 235 -22.09 5.00 -5.96
N TYR A 236 -21.43 6.12 -6.29
CA TYR A 236 -20.54 6.21 -7.43
C TYR A 236 -19.35 5.23 -7.32
N VAL A 237 -18.70 5.18 -6.15
CA VAL A 237 -17.58 4.25 -5.89
C VAL A 237 -18.02 2.79 -6.04
N LEU A 238 -19.21 2.46 -5.54
CA LEU A 238 -19.79 1.12 -5.65
C LEU A 238 -20.09 0.76 -7.13
N ASP A 239 -20.79 1.61 -7.85
CA ASP A 239 -21.22 1.35 -9.24
C ASP A 239 -20.03 1.27 -10.21
N LYS A 240 -19.02 2.14 -10.01
CA LYS A 240 -17.79 2.12 -10.80
C LYS A 240 -16.81 1.04 -10.36
N ARG A 241 -17.12 0.31 -9.26
CA ARG A 241 -16.27 -0.74 -8.72
C ARG A 241 -14.85 -0.23 -8.40
N ILE A 242 -14.72 1.03 -7.96
CA ILE A 242 -13.43 1.61 -7.57
C ILE A 242 -12.91 0.86 -6.35
N PRO A 243 -11.72 0.26 -6.40
CA PRO A 243 -11.16 -0.49 -5.29
C PRO A 243 -10.72 0.42 -4.15
N LEU A 244 -10.95 -0.04 -2.92
CA LEU A 244 -10.44 0.56 -1.69
C LEU A 244 -9.32 -0.33 -1.16
N GLU A 245 -8.12 0.22 -1.01
CA GLU A 245 -6.92 -0.49 -0.52
C GLU A 245 -6.87 -0.37 1.01
N ILE A 246 -7.69 -1.16 1.71
CA ILE A 246 -7.82 -1.11 3.16
C ILE A 246 -6.58 -1.69 3.84
N CYS A 247 -6.08 -0.99 4.87
CA CYS A 247 -4.94 -1.37 5.70
C CYS A 247 -5.40 -1.35 7.17
N LEU A 248 -5.95 -2.47 7.66
CA LEU A 248 -6.72 -2.52 8.91
C LEU A 248 -5.92 -2.00 10.11
N LEU A 249 -4.74 -2.57 10.36
CA LEU A 249 -3.93 -2.20 11.52
C LEU A 249 -3.37 -0.78 11.39
N SER A 250 -2.87 -0.42 10.20
CA SER A 250 -2.40 0.95 9.94
C SER A 250 -3.50 1.98 10.18
N ASN A 251 -4.74 1.72 9.73
CA ASN A 251 -5.85 2.64 9.91
C ASN A 251 -6.21 2.88 11.39
N VAL A 252 -5.97 1.91 12.26
CA VAL A 252 -6.09 2.10 13.71
C VAL A 252 -4.89 2.91 14.25
N HIS A 253 -3.67 2.57 13.83
CA HIS A 253 -2.46 3.21 14.34
C HIS A 253 -2.38 4.70 13.94
N THR A 254 -2.83 5.05 12.73
CA THR A 254 -2.89 6.44 12.24
C THR A 254 -4.09 7.22 12.80
N GLY A 255 -5.04 6.54 13.45
CA GLY A 255 -6.27 7.16 13.95
C GLY A 255 -7.33 7.40 12.88
N ALA A 256 -7.17 6.82 11.69
CA ALA A 256 -8.22 6.83 10.66
C ALA A 256 -9.50 6.15 11.16
N THR A 257 -9.36 5.14 12.04
CA THR A 257 -10.45 4.49 12.78
C THR A 257 -10.07 4.33 14.25
N PRO A 258 -11.05 4.38 15.19
CA PRO A 258 -10.74 4.28 16.61
C PRO A 258 -10.25 2.88 17.04
N SER A 259 -10.75 1.82 16.39
CA SER A 259 -10.41 0.43 16.67
C SER A 259 -10.74 -0.47 15.48
N LEU A 260 -10.26 -1.71 15.49
CA LEU A 260 -10.66 -2.72 14.50
C LEU A 260 -12.16 -3.01 14.54
N ALA A 261 -12.77 -3.07 15.71
CA ALA A 261 -14.19 -3.33 15.85
C ALA A 261 -15.08 -2.25 15.23
N GLU A 262 -14.59 -1.00 15.23
CA GLU A 262 -15.27 0.16 14.65
C GLU A 262 -14.82 0.46 13.22
N HIS A 263 -13.94 -0.36 12.68
CA HIS A 263 -13.43 -0.16 11.32
C HIS A 263 -14.55 -0.31 10.28
N PRO A 264 -14.71 0.62 9.34
CA PRO A 264 -15.79 0.60 8.33
C PRO A 264 -15.71 -0.57 7.34
N PHE A 265 -14.63 -1.33 7.37
CA PHE A 265 -14.40 -2.49 6.49
C PHE A 265 -15.61 -3.43 6.43
N LYS A 266 -16.22 -3.75 7.59
CA LYS A 266 -17.35 -4.67 7.67
C LYS A 266 -18.55 -4.16 6.85
N VAL A 267 -18.91 -2.89 7.03
CA VAL A 267 -20.01 -2.25 6.28
C VAL A 267 -19.69 -2.22 4.80
N LEU A 268 -18.50 -1.73 4.44
CA LEU A 268 -18.07 -1.65 3.04
C LEU A 268 -18.06 -3.02 2.35
N TYR A 269 -17.57 -4.05 3.04
CA TYR A 269 -17.55 -5.42 2.53
C TYR A 269 -18.95 -6.01 2.35
N GLN A 270 -19.86 -5.82 3.31
CA GLN A 270 -21.23 -6.28 3.26
C GLN A 270 -22.02 -5.62 2.13
N GLU A 271 -21.81 -4.34 1.89
CA GLU A 271 -22.38 -3.56 0.77
C GLU A 271 -21.70 -3.85 -0.58
N LYS A 272 -20.80 -4.85 -0.63
CA LYS A 272 -20.16 -5.30 -1.87
C LYS A 272 -19.23 -4.26 -2.52
N PHE A 273 -18.73 -3.29 -1.77
CA PHE A 273 -17.62 -2.48 -2.26
C PHE A 273 -16.43 -3.37 -2.62
N ARG A 274 -15.61 -2.93 -3.55
CA ARG A 274 -14.40 -3.66 -3.93
C ARG A 274 -13.28 -3.32 -2.94
N VAL A 275 -13.29 -3.98 -1.80
CA VAL A 275 -12.23 -3.83 -0.78
C VAL A 275 -11.13 -4.84 -1.00
N THR A 276 -9.89 -4.46 -0.65
CA THR A 276 -8.71 -5.32 -0.57
C THR A 276 -8.08 -5.17 0.82
N LEU A 277 -7.30 -6.16 1.27
CA LEU A 277 -6.52 -6.09 2.50
C LEU A 277 -5.05 -5.87 2.16
N ASN A 278 -4.39 -5.01 2.92
CA ASN A 278 -3.01 -4.61 2.69
C ASN A 278 -2.31 -4.26 4.02
N THR A 279 -0.98 -4.24 4.00
CA THR A 279 -0.14 -4.01 5.17
C THR A 279 0.25 -2.55 5.38
N ASP A 280 0.22 -1.74 4.32
CA ASP A 280 0.72 -0.36 4.30
C ASP A 280 2.22 -0.28 4.63
N ASN A 281 2.61 -0.45 5.90
CA ASN A 281 3.97 -0.36 6.38
C ASN A 281 4.24 -1.43 7.44
N ARG A 282 4.80 -2.58 7.05
CA ARG A 282 5.02 -3.73 7.96
C ARG A 282 5.89 -3.39 9.18
N LEU A 283 6.92 -2.57 9.00
CA LEU A 283 7.79 -2.15 10.11
C LEU A 283 7.03 -1.27 11.11
N MET A 284 6.33 -0.24 10.61
CA MET A 284 5.62 0.74 11.44
C MET A 284 4.43 0.11 12.16
N SER A 285 3.65 -0.68 11.46
CA SER A 285 2.45 -1.33 12.03
C SER A 285 2.73 -2.68 12.70
N HIS A 286 3.99 -3.16 12.65
CA HIS A 286 4.40 -4.46 13.19
C HIS A 286 3.45 -5.57 12.70
N THR A 287 3.24 -5.66 11.41
CA THR A 287 2.26 -6.54 10.77
C THR A 287 2.83 -7.35 9.61
N SER A 288 2.04 -8.28 9.11
CA SER A 288 2.23 -9.05 7.88
C SER A 288 0.89 -9.26 7.18
N MET A 289 0.88 -9.74 5.94
CA MET A 289 -0.39 -10.06 5.28
C MET A 289 -1.16 -11.15 6.01
N SER A 290 -0.47 -12.16 6.55
CA SER A 290 -1.09 -13.19 7.38
C SER A 290 -1.77 -12.59 8.61
N GLN A 291 -1.14 -11.64 9.29
CA GLN A 291 -1.73 -10.94 10.45
C GLN A 291 -2.91 -10.02 10.06
N GLU A 292 -2.87 -9.35 8.92
CA GLU A 292 -4.02 -8.58 8.41
C GLU A 292 -5.23 -9.50 8.13
N PHE A 293 -4.98 -10.69 7.56
CA PHE A 293 -6.02 -11.69 7.34
C PHE A 293 -6.57 -12.26 8.65
N GLU A 294 -5.70 -12.56 9.63
CA GLU A 294 -6.08 -13.03 10.96
C GLU A 294 -6.93 -11.98 11.69
N ALA A 295 -6.48 -10.72 11.73
CA ALA A 295 -7.24 -9.62 12.29
C ALA A 295 -8.62 -9.45 11.64
N ALA A 296 -8.70 -9.60 10.32
CA ALA A 296 -9.97 -9.55 9.59
C ALA A 296 -10.88 -10.76 9.92
N ALA A 297 -10.32 -11.97 10.05
CA ALA A 297 -11.06 -13.16 10.43
C ALA A 297 -11.66 -13.02 11.83
N GLU A 298 -10.83 -12.66 12.80
CA GLU A 298 -11.23 -12.56 14.22
C GLU A 298 -12.21 -11.41 14.45
N THR A 299 -11.98 -10.24 13.85
CA THR A 299 -12.81 -9.06 14.10
C THR A 299 -14.14 -9.10 13.36
N PHE A 300 -14.14 -9.56 12.09
CA PHE A 300 -15.32 -9.47 11.22
C PHE A 300 -15.98 -10.81 10.93
N GLY A 301 -15.40 -11.93 11.41
CA GLY A 301 -15.93 -13.26 11.21
C GLY A 301 -15.85 -13.73 9.75
N LEU A 302 -14.79 -13.35 9.02
CA LEU A 302 -14.64 -13.69 7.62
C LEU A 302 -14.31 -15.17 7.43
N SER A 303 -14.99 -15.79 6.46
CA SER A 303 -14.77 -17.16 6.04
C SER A 303 -13.66 -17.27 4.99
N LEU A 304 -13.27 -18.51 4.68
CA LEU A 304 -12.30 -18.80 3.60
C LEU A 304 -12.83 -18.32 2.23
N GLU A 305 -14.15 -18.38 2.01
CA GLU A 305 -14.80 -17.88 0.80
C GLU A 305 -14.71 -16.36 0.70
N ASP A 306 -14.79 -15.66 1.83
CA ASP A 306 -14.64 -14.21 1.89
C ASP A 306 -13.20 -13.82 1.54
N PHE A 307 -12.21 -14.53 2.07
CA PHE A 307 -10.80 -14.31 1.73
C PHE A 307 -10.49 -14.62 0.27
N GLU A 308 -11.06 -15.69 -0.31
CA GLU A 308 -10.94 -15.93 -1.75
C GLU A 308 -11.50 -14.75 -2.55
N ARG A 309 -12.65 -14.22 -2.16
CA ARG A 309 -13.29 -13.07 -2.82
C ARG A 309 -12.43 -11.81 -2.72
N ILE A 310 -11.89 -11.52 -1.53
CA ILE A 310 -11.00 -10.36 -1.30
C ILE A 310 -9.71 -10.50 -2.12
N THR A 311 -9.10 -11.69 -2.14
CA THR A 311 -7.90 -11.98 -2.94
C THR A 311 -8.16 -11.83 -4.44
N ILE A 312 -9.31 -12.30 -4.93
CA ILE A 312 -9.72 -12.11 -6.33
C ILE A 312 -10.01 -10.63 -6.62
N ASN A 313 -10.62 -9.88 -5.69
CA ASN A 313 -10.81 -8.45 -5.83
C ASN A 313 -9.46 -7.72 -5.94
N ALA A 314 -8.48 -8.10 -5.12
CA ALA A 314 -7.13 -7.53 -5.19
C ALA A 314 -6.50 -7.81 -6.57
N MET A 315 -6.52 -9.07 -7.05
CA MET A 315 -5.98 -9.40 -8.37
C MET A 315 -6.71 -8.67 -9.51
N LYS A 316 -8.03 -8.55 -9.46
CA LYS A 316 -8.81 -7.79 -10.46
C LYS A 316 -8.46 -6.30 -10.46
N SER A 317 -7.94 -5.79 -9.35
CA SER A 317 -7.59 -4.38 -9.15
C SER A 317 -6.10 -4.10 -9.37
N ALA A 318 -5.25 -5.13 -9.50
CA ALA A 318 -3.83 -5.01 -9.74
C ALA A 318 -3.53 -4.27 -11.05
N PHE A 319 -2.46 -3.50 -11.07
CA PHE A 319 -1.99 -2.76 -12.24
C PHE A 319 -1.17 -3.67 -13.18
N LEU A 320 -1.72 -4.84 -13.45
CA LEU A 320 -1.22 -5.82 -14.41
C LEU A 320 -2.08 -5.84 -15.68
N PRO A 321 -1.55 -6.25 -16.82
CA PRO A 321 -2.33 -6.54 -18.01
C PRO A 321 -3.50 -7.50 -17.72
N TYR A 322 -4.61 -7.29 -18.41
CA TYR A 322 -5.86 -8.05 -18.17
C TYR A 322 -5.65 -9.57 -18.21
N ASN A 323 -4.94 -10.08 -19.22
CA ASN A 323 -4.70 -11.53 -19.38
C ASN A 323 -3.83 -12.11 -18.27
N GLU A 324 -2.85 -11.34 -17.77
CA GLU A 324 -2.00 -11.77 -16.65
C GLU A 324 -2.82 -11.87 -15.35
N ARG A 325 -3.69 -10.89 -15.08
CA ARG A 325 -4.62 -10.96 -13.94
C ARG A 325 -5.52 -12.20 -14.00
N LEU A 326 -6.05 -12.52 -15.17
CA LEU A 326 -6.83 -13.74 -15.36
C LEU A 326 -5.99 -15.00 -15.14
N GLY A 327 -4.74 -15.02 -15.63
CA GLY A 327 -3.79 -16.11 -15.39
C GLY A 327 -3.62 -16.37 -13.89
N PHE A 328 -3.31 -15.35 -13.08
CA PHE A 328 -3.22 -15.48 -11.63
C PHE A 328 -4.51 -15.99 -10.99
N ILE A 329 -5.68 -15.46 -11.40
CA ILE A 329 -6.97 -15.85 -10.81
C ILE A 329 -7.25 -17.33 -11.06
N TYR A 330 -7.09 -17.81 -12.29
CA TYR A 330 -7.53 -19.15 -12.66
C TYR A 330 -6.47 -20.22 -12.48
N SER A 331 -5.17 -19.87 -12.59
CA SER A 331 -4.09 -20.84 -12.48
C SER A 331 -3.42 -20.89 -11.09
N THR A 332 -3.64 -19.90 -10.23
CA THR A 332 -2.98 -19.80 -8.92
C THR A 332 -3.99 -19.62 -7.78
N ILE A 333 -4.79 -18.55 -7.81
CA ILE A 333 -5.64 -18.17 -6.66
C ILE A 333 -6.75 -19.19 -6.44
N LYS A 334 -7.59 -19.43 -7.42
CA LYS A 334 -8.71 -20.38 -7.29
C LYS A 334 -8.27 -21.81 -6.97
N PRO A 335 -7.24 -22.37 -7.66
CA PRO A 335 -6.71 -23.70 -7.27
C PRO A 335 -6.14 -23.75 -5.87
N GLY A 336 -5.43 -22.70 -5.42
CA GLY A 336 -4.92 -22.58 -4.06
C GLY A 336 -6.02 -22.65 -3.01
N TYR A 337 -7.06 -21.83 -3.12
CA TYR A 337 -8.20 -21.88 -2.21
C TYR A 337 -8.99 -23.19 -2.29
N ALA A 338 -9.11 -23.82 -3.46
CA ALA A 338 -9.74 -25.13 -3.61
C ALA A 338 -8.95 -26.22 -2.84
N SER A 339 -7.61 -26.19 -2.91
CA SER A 339 -6.74 -27.13 -2.17
C SER A 339 -6.89 -26.96 -0.64
N ILE A 340 -6.95 -25.72 -0.14
CA ILE A 340 -7.18 -25.46 1.29
C ILE A 340 -8.53 -26.02 1.74
N ARG A 341 -9.61 -25.80 0.98
CA ARG A 341 -10.93 -26.36 1.29
C ARG A 341 -10.93 -27.87 1.33
N ALA A 342 -10.28 -28.54 0.36
CA ALA A 342 -10.17 -29.98 0.33
C ALA A 342 -9.41 -30.53 1.56
N SER A 343 -8.32 -29.87 1.95
CA SER A 343 -7.54 -30.24 3.13
C SER A 343 -8.31 -30.03 4.45
N ALA A 344 -9.16 -29.00 4.53
CA ALA A 344 -10.00 -28.74 5.71
C ALA A 344 -11.16 -29.75 5.84
N ALA A 345 -11.72 -30.23 4.72
CA ALA A 345 -12.80 -31.23 4.71
C ALA A 345 -12.34 -32.65 5.02
N SER A 346 -11.00 -32.92 4.98
CA SER A 346 -10.40 -34.23 5.26
C SER A 346 -9.89 -34.37 6.71
N LYS A 347 -10.01 -33.31 7.52
CA LYS A 347 -9.74 -33.29 8.97
C LYS A 347 -11.05 -33.32 9.76
#